data_cc050967bbd260c1cd700f3584a3a927
#
_entry.id   cc050967bbd260c1cd700f3584a3a927
#
_cell.length_a   1.000
_cell.length_b   1.000
_cell.length_c   1.000
_cell.angle_alpha   90.00
_cell.angle_beta   90.00
_cell.angle_gamma   90.00
#
_symmetry.space_group_name_H-M   'P 1'
#
loop_
_entity.id
_entity.type
_entity.pdbx_description
1 polymer ?
#
loop_
_entity_poly.entity_id
_entity_poly.type
_entity_poly.pdbx_seq_one_letter_code
_entity_poly.pdbx_strand_id
1 'polypeptide(L)'
;MREEPLDKLMKSTKYRDVCPDAIRRIHADCTRRYKKAKDAERATRERLHGITGAFLSESDYRRALDLAAAGEWQALLGLHASTRERLPLDRMDALYARIFEICDHPETLLDLACGLNPVYLAARYTDLHIAAADISGQCLRIIGACNAAETFWCDLICEGGMPTGRYDMALLFKILPLLEREQVGAAMDVMRRCDARYLAVSYPTRTLGGRNVGMEQHYSEWMETHVPENRRIEARFIEGNELFYILKEN
;
A
#
# COMPACT_ATOMS: atom_id res chain seq x y z
N MET A 1 -0.61 -31.84 22.68
CA MET A 1 -1.25 -31.44 21.42
C MET A 1 -0.16 -30.92 20.48
N ARG A 2 -0.10 -31.37 19.22
CA ARG A 2 0.80 -30.75 18.24
C ARG A 2 0.22 -29.40 17.89
N GLU A 3 1.02 -28.34 18.02
CA GLU A 3 0.64 -26.98 17.63
C GLU A 3 0.31 -26.96 16.13
N GLU A 4 -0.82 -26.36 15.76
CA GLU A 4 -1.23 -26.28 14.36
C GLU A 4 -0.24 -25.45 13.53
N PRO A 5 -0.04 -25.73 12.22
CA PRO A 5 0.90 -25.00 11.38
C PRO A 5 0.63 -23.50 11.34
N LEU A 6 -0.63 -23.08 11.39
CA LEU A 6 -1.04 -21.68 11.43
C LEU A 6 -0.55 -20.99 12.71
N ASP A 7 -0.71 -21.63 13.88
CA ASP A 7 -0.28 -21.08 15.17
C ASP A 7 1.23 -20.82 15.19
N LYS A 8 2.01 -21.71 14.57
CA LYS A 8 3.46 -21.53 14.43
C LYS A 8 3.81 -20.34 13.55
N LEU A 9 3.06 -20.13 12.46
CA LEU A 9 3.26 -18.97 11.58
C LEU A 9 2.92 -17.67 12.30
N MET A 10 1.80 -17.64 13.02
CA MET A 10 1.33 -16.47 13.79
C MET A 10 2.29 -16.08 14.92
N LYS A 11 2.94 -17.06 15.56
CA LYS A 11 3.92 -16.83 16.64
C LYS A 11 5.35 -16.57 16.12
N SER A 12 5.59 -16.75 14.83
CA SER A 12 6.92 -16.57 14.26
C SER A 12 7.37 -15.12 14.31
N THR A 13 8.52 -14.86 14.90
CA THR A 13 9.14 -13.53 14.94
C THR A 13 9.36 -12.94 13.55
N LYS A 14 9.52 -13.79 12.53
CA LYS A 14 9.72 -13.41 11.14
C LYS A 14 8.47 -12.76 10.51
N TYR A 15 7.27 -13.16 10.95
CA TYR A 15 6.00 -12.67 10.39
C TYR A 15 5.21 -11.83 11.38
N ARG A 16 5.78 -11.48 12.53
CA ARG A 16 5.11 -10.70 13.59
C ARG A 16 4.60 -9.34 13.13
N ASP A 17 5.19 -8.81 12.05
CA ASP A 17 4.87 -7.51 11.47
C ASP A 17 3.99 -7.62 10.22
N VAL A 18 3.56 -8.82 9.84
CA VAL A 18 2.57 -9.06 8.79
C VAL A 18 1.18 -9.08 9.41
N CYS A 19 0.22 -8.39 8.79
CA CYS A 19 -1.17 -8.40 9.22
C CYS A 19 -1.66 -9.86 9.45
N PRO A 20 -2.24 -10.16 10.63
CA PRO A 20 -2.70 -11.51 10.95
C PRO A 20 -3.69 -12.09 9.94
N ASP A 21 -4.57 -11.24 9.38
CA ASP A 21 -5.57 -11.68 8.40
C ASP A 21 -4.91 -12.09 7.08
N ALA A 22 -3.83 -11.42 6.67
CA ALA A 22 -3.03 -11.85 5.52
C ALA A 22 -2.41 -13.23 5.74
N ILE A 23 -1.86 -13.49 6.92
CA ILE A 23 -1.30 -14.81 7.25
C ILE A 23 -2.40 -15.88 7.19
N ARG A 24 -3.58 -15.63 7.76
CA ARG A 24 -4.73 -16.54 7.75
C ARG A 24 -5.22 -16.80 6.33
N ARG A 25 -5.44 -15.74 5.54
CA ARG A 25 -5.89 -15.83 4.15
C ARG A 25 -4.93 -16.64 3.29
N ILE A 26 -3.64 -16.32 3.34
CA ILE A 26 -2.60 -17.00 2.53
C ILE A 26 -2.49 -18.47 2.94
N HIS A 27 -2.50 -18.77 4.25
CA HIS A 27 -2.46 -20.14 4.74
C HIS A 27 -3.68 -20.95 4.31
N ALA A 28 -4.88 -20.37 4.42
CA ALA A 28 -6.13 -21.03 3.99
C ALA A 28 -6.13 -21.29 2.48
N ASP A 29 -5.66 -20.35 1.67
CA ASP A 29 -5.56 -20.50 0.22
C ASP A 29 -4.56 -21.61 -0.15
N CYS A 30 -3.37 -21.63 0.44
CA CYS A 30 -2.39 -22.69 0.21
C CYS A 30 -2.92 -24.07 0.67
N THR A 31 -3.62 -24.14 1.80
CA THR A 31 -4.20 -25.40 2.30
C THR A 31 -5.27 -25.94 1.34
N ARG A 32 -6.03 -25.08 0.68
CA ARG A 32 -7.00 -25.51 -0.36
C ARG A 32 -6.31 -26.01 -1.64
N ARG A 33 -5.17 -25.42 -2.02
CA ARG A 33 -4.45 -25.75 -3.28
C ARG A 33 -3.59 -27.01 -3.18
N TYR A 34 -3.02 -27.28 -2.02
CA TYR A 34 -2.05 -28.37 -1.85
C TYR A 34 -2.62 -29.52 -1.00
N LYS A 35 -2.60 -30.74 -1.56
CA LYS A 35 -3.09 -31.94 -0.87
C LYS A 35 -2.28 -32.32 0.37
N LYS A 36 -0.96 -32.02 0.37
CA LYS A 36 -0.08 -32.35 1.50
C LYS A 36 0.16 -31.11 2.37
N ALA A 37 -0.07 -31.22 3.68
CA ALA A 37 0.12 -30.13 4.63
C ALA A 37 1.52 -29.50 4.57
N LYS A 38 2.57 -30.30 4.36
CA LYS A 38 3.96 -29.82 4.24
C LYS A 38 4.16 -28.93 3.01
N ASP A 39 3.51 -29.25 1.89
CA ASP A 39 3.60 -28.44 0.68
C ASP A 39 2.80 -27.14 0.82
N ALA A 40 1.62 -27.19 1.48
CA ALA A 40 0.83 -26.03 1.83
C ALA A 40 1.62 -25.07 2.75
N GLU A 41 2.27 -25.58 3.78
CA GLU A 41 3.09 -24.79 4.69
C GLU A 41 4.27 -24.14 3.97
N ARG A 42 4.97 -24.87 3.10
CA ARG A 42 6.07 -24.32 2.29
C ARG A 42 5.59 -23.18 1.40
N ALA A 43 4.50 -23.39 0.65
CA ALA A 43 3.91 -22.37 -0.23
C ALA A 43 3.45 -21.13 0.55
N THR A 44 2.86 -21.33 1.75
CA THR A 44 2.50 -20.22 2.64
C THR A 44 3.72 -19.38 3.01
N ARG A 45 4.81 -20.03 3.42
CA ARG A 45 6.07 -19.35 3.78
C ARG A 45 6.66 -18.59 2.60
N GLU A 46 6.66 -19.17 1.40
CA GLU A 46 7.16 -18.53 0.18
C GLU A 46 6.37 -17.25 -0.14
N ARG A 47 5.04 -17.29 -0.05
CA ARG A 47 4.21 -16.09 -0.26
C ARG A 47 4.42 -15.03 0.82
N LEU A 48 4.47 -15.42 2.10
CA LEU A 48 4.76 -14.49 3.20
C LEU A 48 6.15 -13.85 3.06
N HIS A 49 7.13 -14.59 2.52
CA HIS A 49 8.45 -14.04 2.19
C HIS A 49 8.38 -12.97 1.11
N GLY A 50 7.53 -13.15 0.11
CA GLY A 50 7.30 -12.14 -0.93
C GLY A 50 6.80 -10.81 -0.34
N ILE A 51 5.95 -10.88 0.69
CA ILE A 51 5.44 -9.69 1.39
C ILE A 51 6.53 -9.07 2.26
N THR A 52 7.17 -9.87 3.14
CA THR A 52 8.17 -9.35 4.08
C THR A 52 9.45 -8.87 3.41
N GLY A 53 9.69 -9.25 2.16
CA GLY A 53 10.82 -8.74 1.37
C GLY A 53 10.78 -7.23 1.11
N ALA A 54 9.59 -6.61 1.22
CA ALA A 54 9.41 -5.17 1.10
C ALA A 54 9.52 -4.43 2.45
N PHE A 55 9.58 -5.15 3.58
CA PHE A 55 9.66 -4.57 4.92
C PHE A 55 11.07 -4.04 5.21
N LEU A 56 11.16 -3.13 6.18
CA LEU A 56 12.43 -2.64 6.66
C LEU A 56 13.23 -3.77 7.33
N SER A 57 14.56 -3.73 7.18
CA SER A 57 15.44 -4.54 8.01
C SER A 57 15.26 -4.17 9.48
N GLU A 58 15.64 -5.04 10.40
CA GLU A 58 15.57 -4.73 11.86
C GLU A 58 16.37 -3.48 12.22
N SER A 59 17.53 -3.27 11.57
CA SER A 59 18.36 -2.07 11.77
C SER A 59 17.70 -0.81 11.23
N ASP A 60 17.13 -0.88 10.02
CA ASP A 60 16.43 0.27 9.43
C ASP A 60 15.13 0.59 10.17
N TYR A 61 14.42 -0.43 10.66
CA TYR A 61 13.24 -0.23 11.48
C TYR A 61 13.54 0.48 12.80
N ARG A 62 14.61 0.08 13.53
CA ARG A 62 15.06 0.79 14.74
C ARG A 62 15.44 2.22 14.41
N ARG A 63 16.26 2.41 13.37
CA ARG A 63 16.64 3.75 12.91
C ARG A 63 15.41 4.60 12.56
N ALA A 64 14.39 4.02 11.93
CA ALA A 64 13.16 4.74 11.61
C ALA A 64 12.43 5.23 12.87
N LEU A 65 12.36 4.42 13.93
CA LEU A 65 11.77 4.82 15.20
C LEU A 65 12.58 5.92 15.90
N ASP A 66 13.92 5.84 15.85
CA ASP A 66 14.79 6.88 16.41
C ASP A 66 14.60 8.22 15.67
N LEU A 67 14.53 8.20 14.34
CA LEU A 67 14.26 9.38 13.51
C LEU A 67 12.86 9.95 13.78
N ALA A 68 11.85 9.09 13.92
CA ALA A 68 10.49 9.51 14.27
C ALA A 68 10.46 10.22 15.63
N ALA A 69 11.14 9.67 16.65
CA ALA A 69 11.24 10.26 17.97
C ALA A 69 11.99 11.60 17.97
N ALA A 70 12.97 11.76 17.08
CA ALA A 70 13.73 13.00 16.90
C ALA A 70 13.02 14.05 16.02
N GLY A 71 11.88 13.72 15.41
CA GLY A 71 11.18 14.60 14.47
C GLY A 71 11.86 14.74 13.09
N GLU A 72 12.82 13.85 12.79
CA GLU A 72 13.64 13.85 11.56
C GLU A 72 12.89 13.19 10.39
N TRP A 73 11.66 13.65 10.13
CA TRP A 73 10.74 13.05 9.16
C TRP A 73 11.31 12.97 7.73
N GLN A 74 12.13 13.95 7.29
CA GLN A 74 12.74 13.96 5.96
C GLN A 74 13.73 12.79 5.78
N ALA A 75 14.59 12.57 6.79
CA ALA A 75 15.53 11.46 6.78
C ALA A 75 14.79 10.10 6.82
N LEU A 76 13.68 10.04 7.53
CA LEU A 76 12.83 8.86 7.65
C LEU A 76 12.25 8.43 6.30
N LEU A 77 11.81 9.37 5.44
CA LEU A 77 11.30 9.07 4.11
C LEU A 77 12.31 8.33 3.21
N GLY A 78 13.61 8.54 3.43
CA GLY A 78 14.68 7.87 2.70
C GLY A 78 14.84 6.37 3.02
N LEU A 79 14.25 5.88 4.10
CA LEU A 79 14.40 4.49 4.52
C LEU A 79 13.47 3.54 3.78
N HIS A 80 12.28 3.97 3.41
CA HIS A 80 11.29 3.11 2.77
C HIS A 80 11.20 3.35 1.26
N ALA A 81 11.11 2.27 0.47
CA ALA A 81 11.12 2.34 -0.99
C ALA A 81 9.99 3.22 -1.55
N SER A 82 8.78 3.14 -0.96
CA SER A 82 7.61 3.89 -1.43
C SER A 82 7.80 5.41 -1.43
N THR A 83 8.56 5.94 -0.47
CA THR A 83 8.83 7.37 -0.35
C THR A 83 10.17 7.76 -0.97
N ARG A 84 11.20 6.93 -0.78
CA ARG A 84 12.55 7.18 -1.33
C ARG A 84 12.55 7.39 -2.85
N GLU A 85 11.75 6.63 -3.58
CA GLU A 85 11.66 6.72 -5.04
C GLU A 85 11.05 8.04 -5.53
N ARG A 86 10.31 8.75 -4.66
CA ARG A 86 9.67 10.04 -4.97
C ARG A 86 10.51 11.24 -4.54
N LEU A 87 11.60 11.03 -3.78
CA LEU A 87 12.52 12.10 -3.43
C LEU A 87 13.24 12.66 -4.69
N PRO A 88 13.66 13.90 -4.70
CA PRO A 88 13.73 14.86 -3.58
C PRO A 88 12.36 15.48 -3.24
N LEU A 89 12.32 16.24 -2.14
CA LEU A 89 11.05 16.77 -1.57
C LEU A 89 10.30 17.71 -2.51
N ASP A 90 10.99 18.56 -3.24
CA ASP A 90 10.38 19.47 -4.23
C ASP A 90 9.59 18.72 -5.31
N ARG A 91 10.06 17.54 -5.70
CA ARG A 91 9.33 16.66 -6.61
C ARG A 91 8.09 16.05 -5.94
N MET A 92 8.19 15.63 -4.69
CA MET A 92 7.02 15.17 -3.93
C MET A 92 6.01 16.31 -3.78
N ASP A 93 6.47 17.51 -3.43
CA ASP A 93 5.63 18.70 -3.28
C ASP A 93 4.88 19.00 -4.60
N ALA A 94 5.56 18.99 -5.74
CA ALA A 94 4.95 19.20 -7.06
C ALA A 94 3.92 18.11 -7.41
N LEU A 95 4.24 16.85 -7.14
CA LEU A 95 3.34 15.72 -7.37
C LEU A 95 2.04 15.87 -6.57
N TYR A 96 2.14 16.09 -5.26
CA TYR A 96 0.95 16.17 -4.40
C TYR A 96 0.16 17.46 -4.65
N ALA A 97 0.81 18.58 -4.92
CA ALA A 97 0.12 19.82 -5.32
C ALA A 97 -0.75 19.59 -6.57
N ARG A 98 -0.20 18.91 -7.58
CA ARG A 98 -0.94 18.54 -8.79
C ARG A 98 -2.11 17.61 -8.52
N ILE A 99 -1.89 16.55 -7.71
CA ILE A 99 -2.96 15.60 -7.37
C ILE A 99 -4.08 16.31 -6.61
N PHE A 100 -3.76 17.12 -5.61
CA PHE A 100 -4.74 17.82 -4.79
C PHE A 100 -5.52 18.88 -5.55
N GLU A 101 -4.88 19.58 -6.50
CA GLU A 101 -5.58 20.50 -7.41
C GLU A 101 -6.63 19.75 -8.25
N ILE A 102 -6.28 18.58 -8.82
CA ILE A 102 -7.23 17.76 -9.60
C ILE A 102 -8.35 17.20 -8.72
N CYS A 103 -8.06 16.92 -7.46
CA CYS A 103 -9.01 16.32 -6.50
C CYS A 103 -9.78 17.37 -5.66
N ASP A 104 -9.85 18.62 -6.09
CA ASP A 104 -10.57 19.70 -5.41
C ASP A 104 -10.09 19.95 -3.95
N HIS A 105 -8.77 19.84 -3.70
CA HIS A 105 -8.15 20.07 -2.38
C HIS A 105 -8.80 19.26 -1.23
N PRO A 106 -8.56 17.94 -1.14
CA PRO A 106 -9.21 17.06 -0.18
C PRO A 106 -8.89 17.45 1.28
N GLU A 107 -9.90 17.35 2.16
CA GLU A 107 -9.74 17.53 3.62
C GLU A 107 -9.57 16.18 4.33
N THR A 108 -10.07 15.08 3.73
CA THR A 108 -9.98 13.72 4.25
C THR A 108 -9.33 12.79 3.23
N LEU A 109 -8.33 12.02 3.66
CA LEU A 109 -7.55 11.14 2.80
C LEU A 109 -7.39 9.75 3.40
N LEU A 110 -7.65 8.72 2.58
CA LEU A 110 -7.37 7.33 2.89
C LEU A 110 -6.16 6.85 2.07
N ASP A 111 -5.06 6.50 2.72
CA ASP A 111 -3.86 5.96 2.06
C ASP A 111 -3.80 4.43 2.23
N LEU A 112 -4.04 3.70 1.14
CA LEU A 112 -4.10 2.24 1.11
C LEU A 112 -2.77 1.64 0.65
N ALA A 113 -2.22 0.72 1.45
CA ALA A 113 -0.85 0.22 1.33
C ALA A 113 0.18 1.37 1.39
N CYS A 114 0.01 2.18 2.42
CA CYS A 114 0.55 3.52 2.56
C CYS A 114 2.09 3.58 2.67
N GLY A 115 2.75 2.50 3.13
CA GLY A 115 4.18 2.55 3.46
C GLY A 115 4.47 3.63 4.50
N LEU A 116 5.37 4.60 4.18
CA LEU A 116 5.66 5.77 5.03
C LEU A 116 5.14 7.09 4.44
N ASN A 117 4.30 7.02 3.41
CA ASN A 117 3.76 8.19 2.74
C ASN A 117 2.97 9.14 3.66
N PRO A 118 2.16 8.65 4.65
CA PRO A 118 1.47 9.52 5.60
C PRO A 118 2.38 10.43 6.40
N VAL A 119 3.63 10.04 6.64
CA VAL A 119 4.62 10.89 7.35
C VAL A 119 4.93 12.16 6.57
N TYR A 120 5.07 12.05 5.24
CA TYR A 120 5.24 13.20 4.36
C TYR A 120 3.98 14.07 4.33
N LEU A 121 2.82 13.45 4.14
CA LEU A 121 1.54 14.15 4.03
C LEU A 121 1.24 14.96 5.29
N ALA A 122 1.37 14.37 6.47
CA ALA A 122 1.14 15.06 7.74
C ALA A 122 2.12 16.23 7.99
N ALA A 123 3.37 16.10 7.53
CA ALA A 123 4.38 17.15 7.67
C ALA A 123 4.14 18.34 6.72
N ARG A 124 3.47 18.11 5.57
CA ARG A 124 3.24 19.14 4.55
C ARG A 124 1.83 19.71 4.55
N TYR A 125 0.84 18.94 4.96
CA TYR A 125 -0.59 19.27 4.88
C TYR A 125 -1.22 19.08 6.26
N THR A 126 -0.99 20.04 7.16
CA THR A 126 -1.37 19.94 8.58
C THR A 126 -2.85 19.88 8.84
N ASP A 127 -3.68 20.38 7.92
CA ASP A 127 -5.14 20.37 8.02
C ASP A 127 -5.77 19.12 7.38
N LEU A 128 -4.95 18.24 6.77
CA LEU A 128 -5.43 17.03 6.14
C LEU A 128 -5.66 15.90 7.16
N HIS A 129 -6.87 15.39 7.24
CA HIS A 129 -7.20 14.23 8.05
C HIS A 129 -6.84 12.94 7.31
N ILE A 130 -5.85 12.20 7.83
CA ILE A 130 -5.28 11.03 7.16
C ILE A 130 -5.65 9.75 7.90
N ALA A 131 -6.27 8.81 7.16
CA ALA A 131 -6.39 7.41 7.53
C ALA A 131 -5.38 6.58 6.72
N ALA A 132 -4.57 5.77 7.37
CA ALA A 132 -3.47 5.01 6.78
C ALA A 132 -3.65 3.51 7.00
N ALA A 133 -3.76 2.74 5.93
CA ALA A 133 -3.94 1.30 5.98
C ALA A 133 -2.75 0.57 5.34
N ASP A 134 -2.20 -0.42 6.03
CA ASP A 134 -1.10 -1.24 5.50
C ASP A 134 -1.14 -2.66 6.07
N ILE A 135 -0.55 -3.59 5.33
CA ILE A 135 -0.26 -4.95 5.77
C ILE A 135 0.96 -5.01 6.69
N SER A 136 1.82 -4.00 6.64
CA SER A 136 3.05 -3.87 7.43
C SER A 136 2.81 -3.17 8.77
N GLY A 137 2.86 -3.92 9.86
CA GLY A 137 2.82 -3.37 11.21
C GLY A 137 4.02 -2.47 11.53
N GLN A 138 5.17 -2.63 10.85
CA GLN A 138 6.32 -1.73 11.01
C GLN A 138 5.98 -0.32 10.54
N CYS A 139 5.44 -0.19 9.31
CA CYS A 139 5.05 1.11 8.76
C CYS A 139 4.04 1.81 9.67
N LEU A 140 3.00 1.09 10.10
CA LEU A 140 1.95 1.67 10.96
C LEU A 140 2.48 2.14 12.31
N ARG A 141 3.41 1.39 12.94
CA ARG A 141 4.05 1.85 14.19
C ARG A 141 4.92 3.07 14.01
N ILE A 142 5.63 3.18 12.88
CA ILE A 142 6.42 4.39 12.57
C ILE A 142 5.48 5.59 12.35
N ILE A 143 4.38 5.42 11.59
CA ILE A 143 3.35 6.44 11.37
C ILE A 143 2.76 6.90 12.71
N GLY A 144 2.41 5.93 13.59
CA GLY A 144 1.92 6.24 14.94
C GLY A 144 2.93 6.97 15.80
N ALA A 145 4.23 6.62 15.73
CA ALA A 145 5.29 7.33 16.44
C ALA A 145 5.47 8.79 15.96
N CYS A 146 5.15 9.08 14.70
CA CYS A 146 5.13 10.42 14.12
C CYS A 146 3.80 11.16 14.37
N ASN A 147 2.77 10.53 14.95
CA ASN A 147 1.39 11.05 15.02
C ASN A 147 0.87 11.53 13.65
N ALA A 148 1.24 10.83 12.58
CA ALA A 148 1.02 11.30 11.22
C ALA A 148 -0.36 10.93 10.65
N ALA A 149 -1.03 9.88 11.17
CA ALA A 149 -2.33 9.43 10.68
C ALA A 149 -3.01 8.50 11.69
N GLU A 150 -4.33 8.33 11.55
CA GLU A 150 -5.03 7.17 12.10
C GLU A 150 -4.61 5.91 11.35
N THR A 151 -4.27 4.82 12.05
CA THR A 151 -3.66 3.64 11.44
C THR A 151 -4.54 2.41 11.51
N PHE A 152 -4.61 1.65 10.40
CA PHE A 152 -5.39 0.43 10.26
C PHE A 152 -4.51 -0.72 9.77
N TRP A 153 -4.31 -1.71 10.61
CA TRP A 153 -3.53 -2.89 10.25
C TRP A 153 -4.42 -3.93 9.59
N CYS A 154 -4.43 -3.96 8.28
CA CYS A 154 -5.38 -4.75 7.51
C CYS A 154 -4.79 -5.36 6.23
N ASP A 155 -5.46 -6.39 5.73
CA ASP A 155 -5.25 -6.95 4.39
C ASP A 155 -6.41 -6.52 3.48
N LEU A 156 -6.12 -5.72 2.46
CA LEU A 156 -7.12 -5.15 1.56
C LEU A 156 -7.92 -6.19 0.78
N ILE A 157 -7.41 -7.42 0.65
CA ILE A 157 -8.11 -8.53 -0.03
C ILE A 157 -9.19 -9.13 0.86
N CYS A 158 -9.03 -9.05 2.18
CA CYS A 158 -10.02 -9.59 3.10
C CYS A 158 -11.31 -8.78 3.08
N GLU A 159 -12.45 -9.46 3.22
CA GLU A 159 -13.73 -8.82 3.48
C GLU A 159 -13.66 -8.05 4.81
N GLY A 160 -14.09 -6.78 4.81
CA GLY A 160 -13.93 -5.91 5.97
C GLY A 160 -12.48 -5.45 6.24
N GLY A 161 -11.52 -5.80 5.38
CA GLY A 161 -10.11 -5.45 5.53
C GLY A 161 -9.76 -4.00 5.16
N MET A 162 -10.75 -3.16 4.89
CA MET A 162 -10.55 -1.75 4.56
C MET A 162 -11.19 -0.86 5.63
N PRO A 163 -10.56 0.28 6.00
CA PRO A 163 -11.21 1.26 6.87
C PRO A 163 -12.58 1.67 6.33
N THR A 164 -13.56 1.76 7.21
CA THR A 164 -14.90 2.23 6.87
C THR A 164 -14.97 3.75 6.99
N GLY A 165 -15.78 4.38 6.15
CA GLY A 165 -15.97 5.82 6.13
C GLY A 165 -15.88 6.37 4.72
N ARG A 166 -16.43 7.56 4.52
CA ARG A 166 -16.32 8.28 3.26
C ARG A 166 -15.20 9.29 3.33
N TYR A 167 -14.38 9.29 2.29
CA TYR A 167 -13.21 10.16 2.15
C TYR A 167 -13.34 11.04 0.91
N ASP A 168 -12.69 12.22 0.92
CA ASP A 168 -12.59 13.04 -0.28
C ASP A 168 -11.72 12.36 -1.32
N MET A 169 -10.62 11.72 -0.89
CA MET A 169 -9.77 10.95 -1.78
C MET A 169 -9.15 9.72 -1.12
N ALA A 170 -8.80 8.74 -1.96
CA ALA A 170 -7.96 7.62 -1.55
C ALA A 170 -6.76 7.46 -2.48
N LEU A 171 -5.62 7.05 -1.89
CA LEU A 171 -4.40 6.72 -2.61
C LEU A 171 -4.24 5.20 -2.72
N LEU A 172 -3.96 4.70 -3.92
CA LEU A 172 -3.66 3.30 -4.23
C LEU A 172 -2.36 3.25 -5.04
N PHE A 173 -1.25 3.66 -4.43
CA PHE A 173 0.01 3.82 -5.15
C PHE A 173 0.76 2.51 -5.29
N LYS A 174 0.96 2.05 -6.53
CA LYS A 174 1.67 0.83 -6.93
C LYS A 174 1.13 -0.47 -6.32
N ILE A 175 -0.07 -0.45 -5.73
CA ILE A 175 -0.63 -1.61 -5.03
C ILE A 175 -1.48 -2.50 -5.95
N LEU A 176 -2.21 -1.95 -6.92
CA LEU A 176 -3.16 -2.71 -7.73
C LEU A 176 -2.53 -3.92 -8.45
N PRO A 177 -1.33 -3.81 -9.06
CA PRO A 177 -0.66 -4.97 -9.66
C PRO A 177 -0.31 -6.07 -8.65
N LEU A 178 -0.04 -5.71 -7.41
CA LEU A 178 0.27 -6.67 -6.34
C LEU A 178 -1.00 -7.40 -5.90
N LEU A 179 -2.11 -6.67 -5.74
CA LEU A 179 -3.42 -7.26 -5.39
C LEU A 179 -3.86 -8.25 -6.47
N GLU A 180 -3.77 -7.85 -7.75
CA GLU A 180 -4.19 -8.69 -8.87
C GLU A 180 -3.34 -9.97 -9.01
N ARG A 181 -2.03 -9.88 -8.73
CA ARG A 181 -1.13 -11.05 -8.67
C ARG A 181 -1.46 -11.99 -7.51
N GLU A 182 -1.84 -11.44 -6.36
CA GLU A 182 -2.22 -12.24 -5.19
C GLU A 182 -3.57 -12.94 -5.39
N GLN A 183 -4.53 -12.24 -5.98
CA GLN A 183 -5.85 -12.77 -6.28
C GLN A 183 -6.46 -12.02 -7.47
N VAL A 184 -6.78 -12.76 -8.53
CA VAL A 184 -7.41 -12.21 -9.74
C VAL A 184 -8.72 -11.50 -9.37
N GLY A 185 -8.90 -10.27 -9.86
CA GLY A 185 -10.04 -9.41 -9.58
C GLY A 185 -9.94 -8.59 -8.29
N ALA A 186 -8.92 -8.82 -7.44
CA ALA A 186 -8.79 -8.09 -6.18
C ALA A 186 -8.55 -6.59 -6.36
N ALA A 187 -7.85 -6.18 -7.43
CA ALA A 187 -7.64 -4.77 -7.74
C ALA A 187 -8.96 -4.04 -7.99
N MET A 188 -9.83 -4.63 -8.81
CA MET A 188 -11.17 -4.09 -9.09
C MET A 188 -12.06 -4.06 -7.85
N ASP A 189 -12.02 -5.13 -7.07
CA ASP A 189 -12.79 -5.24 -5.84
C ASP A 189 -12.40 -4.15 -4.83
N VAL A 190 -11.11 -3.92 -4.63
CA VAL A 190 -10.60 -2.85 -3.74
C VAL A 190 -11.04 -1.48 -4.24
N MET A 191 -10.91 -1.18 -5.53
CA MET A 191 -11.37 0.10 -6.08
C MET A 191 -12.89 0.32 -5.94
N ARG A 192 -13.71 -0.73 -6.06
CA ARG A 192 -15.17 -0.66 -5.90
C ARG A 192 -15.58 -0.46 -4.45
N ARG A 193 -14.90 -1.13 -3.51
CA ARG A 193 -15.19 -1.03 -2.07
C ARG A 193 -14.69 0.25 -1.42
N CYS A 194 -13.76 0.95 -2.07
CA CYS A 194 -13.20 2.18 -1.53
C CYS A 194 -14.21 3.33 -1.65
N ASP A 195 -14.76 3.77 -0.51
CA ASP A 195 -15.72 4.87 -0.44
C ASP A 195 -14.97 6.21 -0.37
N ALA A 196 -14.56 6.68 -1.53
CA ALA A 196 -13.89 7.97 -1.70
C ALA A 196 -14.37 8.67 -2.98
N ARG A 197 -14.49 10.00 -2.95
CA ARG A 197 -14.88 10.80 -4.11
C ARG A 197 -13.85 10.68 -5.25
N TYR A 198 -12.56 10.69 -4.91
CA TYR A 198 -11.46 10.49 -5.84
C TYR A 198 -10.60 9.29 -5.47
N LEU A 199 -10.13 8.53 -6.45
CA LEU A 199 -9.05 7.56 -6.28
C LEU A 199 -7.83 8.02 -7.09
N ALA A 200 -6.71 8.23 -6.43
CA ALA A 200 -5.43 8.42 -7.08
C ALA A 200 -4.69 7.08 -7.12
N VAL A 201 -4.57 6.51 -8.31
CA VAL A 201 -3.94 5.22 -8.56
C VAL A 201 -2.60 5.43 -9.23
N SER A 202 -1.56 4.69 -8.86
CA SER A 202 -0.31 4.73 -9.61
C SER A 202 0.24 3.35 -9.97
N TYR A 203 1.02 3.34 -11.05
CA TYR A 203 1.71 2.17 -11.59
C TYR A 203 3.18 2.49 -11.85
N PRO A 204 4.11 1.55 -11.64
CA PRO A 204 5.49 1.75 -12.05
C PRO A 204 5.62 1.76 -13.57
N THR A 205 6.41 2.68 -14.14
CA THR A 205 6.71 2.71 -15.59
C THR A 205 7.98 1.95 -15.93
N ARG A 206 8.77 1.56 -14.91
CA ARG A 206 10.02 0.80 -15.08
C ARG A 206 10.08 -0.38 -14.10
N THR A 207 10.79 -1.41 -14.48
CA THR A 207 11.12 -2.52 -13.56
C THR A 207 12.04 -2.03 -12.45
N LEU A 208 12.15 -2.78 -11.34
CA LEU A 208 13.12 -2.52 -10.27
C LEU A 208 14.57 -2.45 -10.80
N GLY A 209 14.88 -3.11 -11.93
CA GLY A 209 16.16 -3.01 -12.64
C GLY A 209 16.26 -1.85 -13.62
N GLY A 210 15.30 -0.89 -13.61
CA GLY A 210 15.35 0.32 -14.43
C GLY A 210 14.99 0.14 -15.91
N ARG A 211 14.57 -1.07 -16.35
CA ARG A 211 14.22 -1.33 -17.76
C ARG A 211 12.82 -0.84 -18.06
N ASN A 212 12.69 -0.10 -19.17
CA ASN A 212 11.40 0.22 -19.77
C ASN A 212 11.00 -0.94 -20.71
N VAL A 213 10.06 -1.78 -20.29
CA VAL A 213 9.62 -2.98 -21.03
C VAL A 213 8.12 -2.89 -21.35
N GLY A 214 7.65 -1.72 -21.78
CA GLY A 214 6.24 -1.55 -22.14
C GLY A 214 5.27 -1.53 -20.94
N MET A 215 5.77 -1.32 -19.73
CA MET A 215 4.95 -1.32 -18.50
C MET A 215 3.91 -0.19 -18.53
N GLU A 216 4.27 0.97 -19.05
CA GLU A 216 3.33 2.10 -19.20
C GLU A 216 2.15 1.69 -20.07
N GLN A 217 2.42 1.15 -21.27
CA GLN A 217 1.37 0.72 -22.19
C GLN A 217 0.50 -0.38 -21.55
N HIS A 218 1.13 -1.40 -20.96
CA HIS A 218 0.43 -2.51 -20.31
C HIS A 218 -0.53 -2.02 -19.21
N TYR A 219 -0.07 -1.14 -18.32
CA TYR A 219 -0.92 -0.62 -17.25
C TYR A 219 -1.96 0.40 -17.74
N SER A 220 -1.67 1.13 -18.82
CA SER A 220 -2.67 1.99 -19.45
C SER A 220 -3.82 1.16 -20.03
N GLU A 221 -3.51 0.15 -20.83
CA GLU A 221 -4.51 -0.76 -21.40
C GLU A 221 -5.33 -1.45 -20.31
N TRP A 222 -4.65 -1.90 -19.24
CA TRP A 222 -5.35 -2.52 -18.10
C TRP A 222 -6.27 -1.52 -17.41
N MET A 223 -5.81 -0.34 -17.04
CA MET A 223 -6.60 0.65 -16.31
C MET A 223 -7.80 1.14 -17.14
N GLU A 224 -7.60 1.43 -18.42
CA GLU A 224 -8.66 1.92 -19.31
C GLU A 224 -9.78 0.88 -19.52
N THR A 225 -9.46 -0.40 -19.38
CA THR A 225 -10.46 -1.50 -19.48
C THR A 225 -11.02 -1.93 -18.11
N HIS A 226 -10.45 -1.45 -17.00
CA HIS A 226 -10.82 -1.85 -15.63
C HIS A 226 -11.19 -0.65 -14.74
N VAL A 227 -11.81 0.37 -15.31
CA VAL A 227 -12.41 1.46 -14.52
C VAL A 227 -13.69 0.94 -13.87
N PRO A 228 -13.89 1.09 -12.54
CA PRO A 228 -15.16 0.74 -11.91
C PRO A 228 -16.34 1.50 -12.54
N GLU A 229 -17.49 0.83 -12.69
CA GLU A 229 -18.68 1.36 -13.37
C GLU A 229 -19.20 2.68 -12.77
N ASN A 230 -19.00 2.88 -11.46
CA ASN A 230 -19.39 4.08 -10.74
C ASN A 230 -18.35 5.20 -10.81
N ARG A 231 -17.30 5.07 -11.67
CA ARG A 231 -16.20 6.03 -11.76
C ARG A 231 -15.84 6.33 -13.21
N ARG A 232 -15.21 7.48 -13.42
CA ARG A 232 -14.58 7.85 -14.68
C ARG A 232 -13.13 8.28 -14.47
N ILE A 233 -12.32 8.24 -15.52
CA ILE A 233 -10.97 8.81 -15.53
C ILE A 233 -11.11 10.32 -15.62
N GLU A 234 -10.64 11.03 -14.60
CA GLU A 234 -10.58 12.50 -14.57
C GLU A 234 -9.26 13.02 -15.11
N ALA A 235 -8.17 12.33 -14.79
CA ALA A 235 -6.84 12.70 -15.29
C ALA A 235 -5.93 11.48 -15.44
N ARG A 236 -4.96 11.60 -16.36
CA ARG A 236 -3.84 10.67 -16.55
C ARG A 236 -2.57 11.49 -16.74
N PHE A 237 -1.49 11.14 -16.05
CA PHE A 237 -0.19 11.77 -16.23
C PHE A 237 0.95 10.87 -15.77
N ILE A 238 2.17 11.20 -16.17
CA ILE A 238 3.39 10.55 -15.69
C ILE A 238 4.17 11.56 -14.87
N GLU A 239 4.65 11.12 -13.71
CA GLU A 239 5.60 11.86 -12.90
C GLU A 239 6.73 10.91 -12.48
N GLY A 240 7.95 11.26 -12.88
CA GLY A 240 9.12 10.42 -12.67
C GLY A 240 8.99 9.03 -13.29
N ASN A 241 8.99 8.00 -12.46
CA ASN A 241 8.87 6.60 -12.87
C ASN A 241 7.48 6.02 -12.54
N GLU A 242 6.46 6.86 -12.39
CA GLU A 242 5.11 6.43 -12.06
C GLU A 242 4.10 7.02 -13.06
N LEU A 243 3.19 6.16 -13.51
CA LEU A 243 2.00 6.52 -14.27
C LEU A 243 0.85 6.67 -13.28
N PHE A 244 0.20 7.83 -13.28
CA PHE A 244 -0.93 8.15 -12.40
C PHE A 244 -2.23 8.21 -13.17
N TYR A 245 -3.28 7.72 -12.55
CA TYR A 245 -4.67 7.91 -12.93
C TYR A 245 -5.43 8.51 -11.74
N ILE A 246 -6.20 9.54 -12.00
CA ILE A 246 -7.18 10.06 -11.03
C ILE A 246 -8.56 9.62 -11.52
N LEU A 247 -9.24 8.85 -10.70
CA LEU A 247 -10.61 8.42 -10.96
C LEU A 247 -11.54 9.25 -10.07
N LYS A 248 -12.62 9.73 -10.64
CA LYS A 248 -13.66 10.47 -9.94
C LYS A 248 -14.96 9.67 -9.93
N GLU A 249 -15.69 9.69 -8.82
CA GLU A 249 -17.02 9.16 -8.73
C GLU A 249 -17.97 9.88 -9.71
N ASN A 250 -18.89 9.12 -10.34
CA ASN A 250 -19.83 9.66 -11.34
C ASN A 250 -20.92 10.51 -10.73
#